data_37e3ec89c27d5042fb8b54c1d8d07a06
#
_entry.id   37e3ec89c27d5042fb8b54c1d8d07a06
#
_cell.length_a   1.000
_cell.length_b   1.000
_cell.length_c   1.000
_cell.angle_alpha   90.00
_cell.angle_beta   90.00
_cell.angle_gamma   90.00
#
_symmetry.space_group_name_H-M   'P 1'
#
loop_
_entity.id
_entity.type
_entity.pdbx_description
1 polymer ?
#
loop_
_entity_poly.entity_id
_entity_poly.type
_entity_poly.pdbx_seq_one_letter_code
_entity_poly.pdbx_strand_id
1 'polypeptide(L)'
;MGASDVDGETAERYGYVNRALPDAELDAFVDALARRISSFDKRSIAAAKRLVNEISLPPAERFLDAFNSFGTALSWPETQTKVGELLKRGLQTDTEFEKRWPEVLDTL
;
A
#
# COMPACT_ATOMS: atom_id res chain seq x y z
N MET A 1 4.55 15.36 -0.41
CA MET A 1 4.05 14.07 0.07
C MET A 1 3.97 14.18 1.59
N GLY A 2 2.73 14.10 2.14
CA GLY A 2 2.50 14.48 3.55
C GLY A 2 2.71 13.37 4.57
N ALA A 3 2.99 12.13 4.14
CA ALA A 3 3.13 10.94 5.00
C ALA A 3 1.98 10.76 6.03
N SER A 4 0.78 11.22 5.69
CA SER A 4 -0.41 11.03 6.51
C SER A 4 -1.07 9.69 6.18
N ASP A 5 -1.65 9.06 7.18
CA ASP A 5 -2.50 7.90 6.98
C ASP A 5 -3.78 8.25 6.22
N VAL A 6 -4.29 7.30 5.47
CA VAL A 6 -5.51 7.42 4.69
C VAL A 6 -6.46 6.33 5.14
N ASP A 7 -7.62 6.71 5.67
CA ASP A 7 -8.67 5.75 6.03
C ASP A 7 -9.29 5.06 4.80
N GLY A 8 -10.05 4.00 5.04
CA GLY A 8 -10.64 3.19 3.97
C GLY A 8 -11.56 3.97 3.06
N GLU A 9 -12.39 4.87 3.60
CA GLU A 9 -13.32 5.69 2.80
C GLU A 9 -12.57 6.68 1.91
N THR A 10 -11.54 7.30 2.43
CA THR A 10 -10.68 8.21 1.65
C THR A 10 -9.90 7.43 0.60
N ALA A 11 -9.39 6.23 0.93
CA ALA A 11 -8.71 5.35 -0.01
C ALA A 11 -9.62 4.92 -1.18
N GLU A 12 -10.90 4.59 -0.92
CA GLU A 12 -11.89 4.33 -1.96
C GLU A 12 -12.13 5.57 -2.83
N ARG A 13 -12.30 6.73 -2.22
CA ARG A 13 -12.52 8.00 -2.93
C ARG A 13 -11.37 8.36 -3.86
N TYR A 14 -10.13 8.07 -3.44
CA TYR A 14 -8.93 8.33 -4.24
C TYR A 14 -8.58 7.21 -5.22
N GLY A 15 -9.32 6.11 -5.22
CA GLY A 15 -9.07 4.97 -6.10
C GLY A 15 -7.89 4.09 -5.69
N TYR A 16 -7.45 4.18 -4.45
CA TYR A 16 -6.41 3.31 -3.88
C TYR A 16 -6.91 1.89 -3.66
N VAL A 17 -8.18 1.77 -3.26
CA VAL A 17 -8.88 0.51 -3.10
C VAL A 17 -10.20 0.56 -3.87
N ASN A 18 -10.73 -0.60 -4.24
CA ASN A 18 -11.99 -0.67 -4.99
C ASN A 18 -13.20 -0.33 -4.12
N ARG A 19 -13.17 -0.75 -2.86
CA ARG A 19 -14.25 -0.55 -1.88
C ARG A 19 -13.68 -0.52 -0.47
N ALA A 20 -14.23 0.34 0.36
CA ALA A 20 -14.13 0.28 1.80
C ALA A 20 -15.44 -0.27 2.36
N LEU A 21 -15.36 -1.28 3.20
CA LEU A 21 -16.51 -2.01 3.74
C LEU A 21 -16.32 -2.19 5.25
N PRO A 22 -17.41 -2.26 6.02
CA PRO A 22 -17.34 -2.74 7.40
C PRO A 22 -16.69 -4.14 7.46
N ASP A 23 -15.87 -4.40 8.46
CA ASP A 23 -15.15 -5.66 8.63
C ASP A 23 -16.06 -6.90 8.53
N ALA A 24 -17.26 -6.80 9.10
CA ALA A 24 -18.24 -7.88 9.07
C ALA A 24 -18.77 -8.22 7.66
N GLU A 25 -18.63 -7.33 6.69
CA GLU A 25 -19.12 -7.49 5.32
C GLU A 25 -17.99 -7.86 4.34
N LEU A 26 -16.73 -7.66 4.72
CA LEU A 26 -15.58 -7.77 3.83
C LEU A 26 -15.44 -9.17 3.22
N ASP A 27 -15.44 -10.20 4.05
CA ASP A 27 -15.22 -11.58 3.59
C ASP A 27 -16.33 -12.04 2.62
N ALA A 28 -17.58 -11.74 2.94
CA ALA A 28 -18.70 -12.10 2.08
C ALA A 28 -18.64 -11.39 0.72
N PHE A 29 -18.25 -10.11 0.72
CA PHE A 29 -18.06 -9.33 -0.51
C PHE A 29 -16.90 -9.90 -1.35
N VAL A 30 -15.74 -10.14 -0.75
CA VAL A 30 -14.56 -10.69 -1.44
C VAL A 30 -14.85 -12.06 -2.04
N ASP A 31 -15.50 -12.93 -1.29
CA ASP A 31 -15.93 -14.26 -1.75
C ASP A 31 -16.90 -14.21 -2.94
N ALA A 32 -17.87 -13.31 -2.88
CA ALA A 32 -18.83 -13.12 -3.98
C ALA A 32 -18.12 -12.60 -5.24
N LEU A 33 -17.21 -11.63 -5.11
CA LEU A 33 -16.41 -11.10 -6.20
C LEU A 33 -15.49 -12.18 -6.80
N ALA A 34 -14.80 -12.95 -5.96
CA ALA A 34 -13.91 -14.02 -6.40
C ALA A 34 -14.69 -15.11 -7.17
N ARG A 35 -15.85 -15.54 -6.66
CA ARG A 35 -16.74 -16.48 -7.36
C ARG A 35 -17.21 -15.94 -8.71
N ARG A 36 -17.58 -14.65 -8.77
CA ARG A 36 -17.98 -14.01 -10.01
C ARG A 36 -16.84 -13.99 -11.03
N ILE A 37 -15.63 -13.59 -10.64
CA ILE A 37 -14.47 -13.58 -11.52
C ILE A 37 -14.12 -14.99 -11.99
N SER A 38 -14.15 -15.98 -11.10
CA SER A 38 -13.83 -17.38 -11.44
C SER A 38 -14.83 -18.04 -12.40
N SER A 39 -16.02 -17.47 -12.57
CA SER A 39 -17.03 -17.95 -13.52
C SER A 39 -16.76 -17.54 -14.97
N PHE A 40 -15.86 -16.60 -15.20
CA PHE A 40 -15.49 -16.17 -16.54
C PHE A 40 -14.42 -17.06 -17.18
N ASP A 41 -14.33 -17.06 -18.52
CA ASP A 41 -13.26 -17.77 -19.23
C ASP A 41 -11.89 -17.23 -18.86
N LYS A 42 -10.98 -18.13 -18.45
CA LYS A 42 -9.64 -17.75 -17.97
C LYS A 42 -8.81 -17.01 -19.02
N ARG A 43 -8.98 -17.32 -20.30
CA ARG A 43 -8.24 -16.67 -21.39
C ARG A 43 -8.73 -15.23 -21.56
N SER A 44 -10.04 -15.02 -21.43
CA SER A 44 -10.63 -13.67 -21.48
C SER A 44 -10.13 -12.79 -20.33
N ILE A 45 -10.08 -13.35 -19.11
CA ILE A 45 -9.53 -12.64 -17.93
C ILE A 45 -8.05 -12.31 -18.16
N ALA A 46 -7.26 -13.29 -18.62
CA ALA A 46 -5.83 -13.09 -18.86
C ALA A 46 -5.58 -12.03 -19.95
N ALA A 47 -6.36 -12.05 -21.03
CA ALA A 47 -6.26 -11.05 -22.10
C ALA A 47 -6.61 -9.64 -21.61
N ALA A 48 -7.72 -9.50 -20.89
CA ALA A 48 -8.13 -8.22 -20.31
C ALA A 48 -7.06 -7.68 -19.33
N LYS A 49 -6.55 -8.54 -18.45
CA LYS A 49 -5.50 -8.16 -17.50
C LYS A 49 -4.21 -7.73 -18.21
N ARG A 50 -3.80 -8.43 -19.26
CA ARG A 50 -2.63 -8.06 -20.07
C ARG A 50 -2.79 -6.66 -20.65
N LEU A 51 -3.93 -6.37 -21.29
CA LEU A 51 -4.20 -5.06 -21.90
C LEU A 51 -4.18 -3.93 -20.88
N VAL A 52 -4.78 -4.15 -19.70
CA VAL A 52 -4.75 -3.16 -18.61
C VAL A 52 -3.32 -2.95 -18.14
N ASN A 53 -2.56 -4.03 -17.92
CA ASN A 53 -1.18 -3.95 -17.43
C ASN A 53 -0.25 -3.23 -18.41
N GLU A 54 -0.43 -3.40 -19.73
CA GLU A 54 0.36 -2.71 -20.77
C GLU A 54 0.23 -1.17 -20.65
N ILE A 55 -0.88 -0.68 -20.13
CA ILE A 55 -1.14 0.77 -19.96
C ILE A 55 -0.76 1.24 -18.55
N SER A 56 -1.05 0.43 -17.53
CA SER A 56 -1.01 0.86 -16.14
C SER A 56 0.28 0.49 -15.40
N LEU A 57 1.02 -0.53 -15.86
CA LEU A 57 2.26 -0.94 -15.22
C LEU A 57 3.47 -0.26 -15.87
N PRO A 58 4.35 0.33 -15.08
CA PRO A 58 5.63 0.82 -15.60
C PRO A 58 6.53 -0.36 -16.01
N PRO A 59 7.54 -0.13 -16.86
CA PRO A 59 8.57 -1.13 -17.17
C PRO A 59 9.23 -1.68 -15.89
N ALA A 60 9.62 -2.96 -15.92
CA ALA A 60 10.18 -3.64 -14.74
C ALA A 60 11.43 -2.94 -14.16
N GLU A 61 12.22 -2.30 -15.02
CA GLU A 61 13.42 -1.56 -14.64
C GLU A 61 13.09 -0.41 -13.67
N ARG A 62 11.91 0.19 -13.78
CA ARG A 62 11.47 1.27 -12.89
C ARG A 62 11.26 0.82 -11.45
N PHE A 63 10.90 -0.45 -11.25
CA PHE A 63 10.80 -1.02 -9.90
C PHE A 63 12.18 -1.17 -9.25
N LEU A 64 13.18 -1.57 -10.03
CA LEU A 64 14.57 -1.63 -9.55
C LEU A 64 15.12 -0.25 -9.20
N ASP A 65 14.86 0.75 -10.04
CA ASP A 65 15.24 2.14 -9.77
C ASP A 65 14.60 2.66 -8.49
N ALA A 66 13.30 2.40 -8.31
CA ALA A 66 12.57 2.80 -7.10
C ALA A 66 13.13 2.09 -5.85
N PHE A 67 13.40 0.79 -5.94
CA PHE A 67 13.97 0.02 -4.84
C PHE A 67 15.38 0.53 -4.46
N ASN A 68 16.24 0.78 -5.44
CA ASN A 68 17.57 1.32 -5.22
C ASN A 68 17.52 2.74 -4.62
N SER A 69 16.61 3.57 -5.10
CA SER A 69 16.38 4.92 -4.55
C SER A 69 15.93 4.88 -3.09
N PHE A 70 15.03 3.95 -2.75
CA PHE A 70 14.62 3.71 -1.38
C PHE A 70 15.78 3.26 -0.49
N GLY A 71 16.58 2.27 -0.95
CA GLY A 71 17.77 1.81 -0.24
C GLY A 71 18.78 2.93 0.00
N THR A 72 18.99 3.79 -1.01
CA THR A 72 19.85 4.97 -0.90
C THR A 72 19.32 5.95 0.15
N ALA A 73 18.03 6.27 0.10
CA ALA A 73 17.40 7.18 1.07
C ALA A 73 17.50 6.65 2.51
N LEU A 74 17.37 5.34 2.69
CA LEU A 74 17.56 4.71 4.01
C LEU A 74 19.00 4.82 4.53
N SER A 75 20.00 4.97 3.66
CA SER A 75 21.41 5.10 4.07
C SER A 75 21.81 6.50 4.51
N TRP A 76 20.98 7.51 4.27
CA TRP A 76 21.29 8.88 4.67
C TRP A 76 21.32 9.04 6.20
N PRO A 77 22.31 9.77 6.76
CA PRO A 77 22.46 9.92 8.21
C PRO A 77 21.23 10.46 8.92
N GLU A 78 20.55 11.45 8.31
CA GLU A 78 19.34 12.04 8.85
C GLU A 78 18.19 11.01 8.88
N THR A 79 18.04 10.21 7.83
CA THR A 79 17.05 9.13 7.77
C THR A 79 17.33 8.07 8.83
N GLN A 80 18.59 7.65 8.96
CA GLN A 80 19.00 6.68 9.99
C GLN A 80 18.72 7.17 11.40
N THR A 81 18.97 8.45 11.67
CA THR A 81 18.66 9.07 12.96
C THR A 81 17.17 9.04 13.24
N LYS A 82 16.34 9.46 12.30
CA LYS A 82 14.87 9.48 12.45
C LYS A 82 14.29 8.08 12.59
N VAL A 83 14.71 7.14 11.74
CA VAL A 83 14.27 5.73 11.83
C VAL A 83 14.68 5.12 13.17
N GLY A 84 15.90 5.35 13.62
CA GLY A 84 16.39 4.90 14.92
C GLY A 84 15.55 5.46 16.09
N GLU A 85 15.12 6.70 16.02
CA GLU A 85 14.26 7.31 17.04
C GLU A 85 12.83 6.72 16.99
N LEU A 86 12.27 6.51 15.81
CA LEU A 86 10.97 5.86 15.63
C LEU A 86 10.97 4.43 16.20
N LEU A 87 12.02 3.65 15.92
CA LEU A 87 12.17 2.29 16.45
C LEU A 87 12.24 2.28 17.99
N LYS A 88 12.96 3.21 18.60
CA LYS A 88 12.99 3.35 20.07
C LYS A 88 11.62 3.69 20.67
N ARG A 89 10.79 4.43 19.95
CA ARG A 89 9.43 4.77 20.36
C ARG A 89 8.42 3.65 20.12
N GLY A 90 8.78 2.59 19.41
CA GLY A 90 7.93 1.42 19.19
C GLY A 90 7.50 1.17 17.75
N LEU A 91 8.12 1.82 16.76
CA LEU A 91 7.90 1.48 15.35
C LEU A 91 8.20 -0.01 15.11
N GLN A 92 7.36 -0.70 14.36
CA GLN A 92 7.41 -2.15 14.10
C GLN A 92 7.18 -3.02 15.34
N THR A 93 6.49 -2.49 16.32
CA THR A 93 5.99 -3.25 17.48
C THR A 93 4.48 -3.12 17.56
N ASP A 94 3.80 -4.11 18.16
CA ASP A 94 2.34 -4.06 18.33
C ASP A 94 1.98 -3.11 19.49
N THR A 95 2.09 -1.81 19.23
CA THR A 95 1.82 -0.73 20.20
C THR A 95 0.91 0.34 19.61
N GLU A 96 0.32 1.17 20.47
CA GLU A 96 -0.45 2.33 20.02
C GLU A 96 0.40 3.34 19.24
N PHE A 97 1.70 3.38 19.48
CA PHE A 97 2.62 4.20 18.72
C PHE A 97 2.68 3.78 17.25
N GLU A 98 2.70 2.46 16.95
CA GLU A 98 2.72 1.95 15.58
C GLU A 98 1.54 2.45 14.75
N LYS A 99 0.38 2.61 15.38
CA LYS A 99 -0.84 3.11 14.71
C LYS A 99 -0.82 4.61 14.44
N ARG A 100 0.04 5.36 15.13
CA ARG A 100 0.01 6.83 15.16
C ARG A 100 1.34 7.50 14.84
N TRP A 101 2.38 6.73 14.46
CA TRP A 101 3.71 7.30 14.22
C TRP A 101 3.75 8.41 13.13
N PRO A 102 2.86 8.44 12.10
CA PRO A 102 2.85 9.53 11.15
C PRO A 102 2.55 10.90 11.79
N GLU A 103 1.82 10.91 12.91
CA GLU A 103 1.44 12.14 13.64
C GLU A 103 2.62 12.83 14.33
N VAL A 104 3.74 12.12 14.50
CA VAL A 104 4.92 12.63 15.23
C VAL A 104 6.12 12.89 14.32
N LEU A 105 5.97 12.68 13.01
CA LEU A 105 7.07 12.84 12.06
C LEU A 105 7.67 14.25 12.02
N ASP A 106 6.85 15.25 12.25
CA ASP A 106 7.26 16.67 12.26
C ASP A 106 8.00 17.07 13.55
N THR A 107 7.99 16.19 14.56
CA THR A 107 8.67 16.41 15.84
C THR A 107 10.02 15.69 15.96
N LEU A 108 10.46 15.02 14.88
CA LEU A 108 11.71 14.23 14.84
C LEU A 108 12.89 15.00 14.28
#